data_7ef6f75c9883d7315f423def7847a028
#
_entry.id   7ef6f75c9883d7315f423def7847a028
#
_cell.length_a   1.000
_cell.length_b   1.000
_cell.length_c   1.000
_cell.angle_alpha   90.00
_cell.angle_beta   90.00
_cell.angle_gamma   90.00
#
_symmetry.space_group_name_H-M   'P 1'
#
loop_
_entity.id
_entity.type
_entity.pdbx_description
1 polymer ?
#
loop_
_entity_poly.entity_id
_entity_poly.type
_entity_poly.pdbx_seq_one_letter_code
_entity_poly.pdbx_strand_id
1 'polypeptide(L)'
;MDRGTKMNNAQNYANQWDVSAQFFYEKGYYSWMAQRINKFQTVVEVGCGTGYSTLALVENGHKVIAIDKNRDCIAKAKQLLLNRGIAEDSVIFVEGDIAEDSFRSRITSTFEFDVVLCWNVGSYWSKEMIEYYLPYMLEYGLNRFQIVQNPESSYPELILWETCRLAKAKQVAVHIVDRGAETLNEQNDPYYKILKDEF
;
A
#
# COMPACT_ATOMS: atom_id res chain seq x y z
N MET A 1 29.67 5.23 3.25
CA MET A 1 28.43 5.71 3.86
C MET A 1 27.52 4.55 4.14
N ASP A 2 27.13 4.49 5.29
CA ASP A 2 26.86 3.46 6.25
C ASP A 2 25.59 2.67 5.93
N ARG A 3 25.74 1.39 5.59
CA ARG A 3 24.60 0.44 5.47
C ARG A 3 23.84 0.29 6.79
N GLY A 4 24.48 0.58 7.92
CA GLY A 4 23.89 0.53 9.25
C GLY A 4 22.81 1.58 9.48
N THR A 5 22.95 2.79 8.97
CA THR A 5 21.99 3.88 9.16
C THR A 5 20.70 3.65 8.35
N LYS A 6 20.79 3.09 7.14
CA LYS A 6 19.62 2.75 6.31
C LYS A 6 18.80 1.60 6.90
N MET A 7 19.45 0.57 7.43
CA MET A 7 18.76 -0.54 8.12
C MET A 7 18.01 -0.07 9.36
N ASN A 8 18.62 0.83 10.14
CA ASN A 8 18.02 1.35 11.36
C ASN A 8 16.75 2.18 11.10
N ASN A 9 16.68 2.93 10.00
CA ASN A 9 15.50 3.71 9.63
C ASN A 9 14.32 2.86 9.18
N ALA A 10 14.53 1.82 8.38
CA ALA A 10 13.46 0.92 7.92
C ALA A 10 12.86 0.12 9.08
N GLN A 11 13.70 -0.37 9.98
CA GLN A 11 13.28 -1.11 11.17
C GLN A 11 12.53 -0.20 12.18
N ASN A 12 13.03 1.03 12.39
CA ASN A 12 12.35 2.00 13.25
C ASN A 12 10.97 2.36 12.70
N TYR A 13 10.87 2.55 11.38
CA TYR A 13 9.58 2.76 10.73
C TYR A 13 8.63 1.57 10.96
N ALA A 14 9.10 0.34 10.70
CA ALA A 14 8.29 -0.84 10.92
C ALA A 14 7.79 -0.96 12.37
N ASN A 15 8.61 -0.56 13.36
CA ASN A 15 8.20 -0.55 14.77
C ASN A 15 7.15 0.52 15.08
N GLN A 16 7.30 1.71 14.53
CA GLN A 16 6.34 2.81 14.74
C GLN A 16 5.01 2.51 14.05
N TRP A 17 5.06 1.99 12.81
CA TRP A 17 3.86 1.63 12.07
C TRP A 17 3.10 0.48 12.73
N ASP A 18 3.81 -0.47 13.33
CA ASP A 18 3.23 -1.61 14.03
C ASP A 18 2.22 -1.18 15.10
N VAL A 19 2.58 -0.19 15.92
CA VAL A 19 1.70 0.35 16.96
C VAL A 19 0.42 0.95 16.36
N SER A 20 0.57 1.74 15.30
CA SER A 20 -0.57 2.36 14.61
C SER A 20 -1.47 1.32 13.94
N ALA A 21 -0.87 0.36 13.24
CA ALA A 21 -1.60 -0.69 12.55
C ALA A 21 -2.35 -1.61 13.52
N GLN A 22 -1.73 -1.96 14.65
CA GLN A 22 -2.39 -2.69 15.72
C GLN A 22 -3.62 -1.94 16.25
N PHE A 23 -3.49 -0.65 16.53
CA PHE A 23 -4.61 0.17 16.96
C PHE A 23 -5.77 0.17 15.95
N PHE A 24 -5.50 0.35 14.65
CA PHE A 24 -6.52 0.28 13.61
C PHE A 24 -7.22 -1.09 13.57
N TYR A 25 -6.46 -2.16 13.73
CA TYR A 25 -7.00 -3.52 13.78
C TYR A 25 -7.90 -3.72 15.01
N GLU A 26 -7.44 -3.36 16.21
CA GLU A 26 -8.20 -3.50 17.47
C GLU A 26 -9.49 -2.67 17.48
N LYS A 27 -9.51 -1.54 16.76
CA LYS A 27 -10.71 -0.72 16.56
C LYS A 27 -11.67 -1.26 15.49
N GLY A 28 -11.29 -2.35 14.81
CA GLY A 28 -12.10 -2.98 13.78
C GLY A 28 -12.12 -2.23 12.45
N TYR A 29 -11.28 -1.21 12.25
CA TYR A 29 -11.26 -0.42 11.02
C TYR A 29 -10.88 -1.26 9.81
N TYR A 30 -9.83 -2.10 9.91
CA TYR A 30 -9.44 -2.99 8.84
C TYR A 30 -10.51 -4.04 8.52
N SER A 31 -11.17 -4.60 9.52
CA SER A 31 -12.30 -5.53 9.30
C SER A 31 -13.47 -4.82 8.59
N TRP A 32 -13.78 -3.60 8.99
CA TRP A 32 -14.80 -2.79 8.32
C TRP A 32 -14.43 -2.53 6.85
N MET A 33 -13.18 -2.21 6.53
CA MET A 33 -12.70 -2.03 5.15
C MET A 33 -12.77 -3.33 4.35
N ALA A 34 -12.35 -4.46 4.94
CA ALA A 34 -12.40 -5.77 4.29
C ALA A 34 -13.84 -6.18 3.93
N GLN A 35 -14.80 -5.90 4.80
CA GLN A 35 -16.22 -6.17 4.52
C GLN A 35 -16.77 -5.38 3.32
N ARG A 36 -16.20 -4.21 2.98
CA ARG A 36 -16.62 -3.42 1.80
C ARG A 36 -16.25 -4.07 0.47
N ILE A 37 -15.31 -4.98 0.51
CA ILE A 37 -14.81 -5.71 -0.67
C ILE A 37 -15.15 -7.20 -0.65
N ASN A 38 -16.10 -7.62 0.17
CA ASN A 38 -16.46 -9.04 0.39
C ASN A 38 -16.88 -9.81 -0.87
N LYS A 39 -17.22 -9.12 -1.95
CA LYS A 39 -17.52 -9.72 -3.25
C LYS A 39 -16.30 -10.23 -4.02
N PHE A 40 -15.10 -9.83 -3.64
CA PHE A 40 -13.84 -10.20 -4.27
C PHE A 40 -13.18 -11.34 -3.48
N GLN A 41 -12.63 -12.32 -4.17
CA GLN A 41 -12.01 -13.49 -3.53
C GLN A 41 -10.52 -13.29 -3.32
N THR A 42 -9.81 -12.85 -4.36
CA THR A 42 -8.35 -12.67 -4.33
C THR A 42 -8.00 -11.20 -4.45
N VAL A 43 -7.22 -10.72 -3.51
CA VAL A 43 -6.85 -9.31 -3.42
C VAL A 43 -5.34 -9.12 -3.53
N VAL A 44 -4.91 -8.06 -4.21
CA VAL A 44 -3.55 -7.53 -4.12
C VAL A 44 -3.57 -6.36 -3.15
N GLU A 45 -2.82 -6.46 -2.07
CA GLU A 45 -2.66 -5.42 -1.08
C GLU A 45 -1.33 -4.69 -1.28
N VAL A 46 -1.39 -3.41 -1.63
CA VAL A 46 -0.22 -2.54 -1.80
C VAL A 46 0.09 -1.83 -0.49
N GLY A 47 1.30 -2.05 0.03
CA GLY A 47 1.73 -1.48 1.31
C GLY A 47 1.16 -2.24 2.50
N CYS A 48 1.33 -3.56 2.56
CA CYS A 48 0.79 -4.40 3.65
C CYS A 48 1.36 -4.07 5.04
N GLY A 49 2.46 -3.31 5.11
CA GLY A 49 3.08 -2.92 6.37
C GLY A 49 3.38 -4.11 7.27
N THR A 50 3.01 -4.01 8.53
CA THR A 50 3.24 -5.07 9.54
C THR A 50 2.14 -6.14 9.59
N GLY A 51 1.22 -6.14 8.60
CA GLY A 51 0.30 -7.24 8.31
C GLY A 51 -1.04 -7.22 9.04
N TYR A 52 -1.38 -6.18 9.79
CA TYR A 52 -2.67 -6.11 10.48
C TYR A 52 -3.86 -5.94 9.52
N SER A 53 -3.69 -5.21 8.43
CA SER A 53 -4.68 -5.15 7.34
C SER A 53 -4.78 -6.48 6.60
N THR A 54 -3.63 -7.12 6.31
CA THR A 54 -3.56 -8.46 5.73
C THR A 54 -4.29 -9.50 6.60
N LEU A 55 -4.06 -9.45 7.91
CA LEU A 55 -4.76 -10.33 8.87
C LEU A 55 -6.27 -10.13 8.80
N ALA A 56 -6.74 -8.89 8.82
CA ALA A 56 -8.17 -8.60 8.72
C ALA A 56 -8.78 -9.06 7.39
N LEU A 57 -8.05 -8.95 6.28
CA LEU A 57 -8.46 -9.47 4.99
C LEU A 57 -8.66 -10.99 5.02
N VAL A 58 -7.68 -11.73 5.55
CA VAL A 58 -7.77 -13.20 5.67
C VAL A 58 -8.90 -13.62 6.60
N GLU A 59 -9.06 -12.96 7.74
CA GLU A 59 -10.16 -13.23 8.69
C GLU A 59 -11.55 -12.97 8.08
N ASN A 60 -11.64 -12.12 7.04
CA ASN A 60 -12.85 -11.89 6.26
C ASN A 60 -12.97 -12.79 5.00
N GLY A 61 -12.08 -13.78 4.87
CA GLY A 61 -12.17 -14.84 3.85
C GLY A 61 -11.47 -14.55 2.52
N HIS A 62 -10.67 -13.48 2.44
CA HIS A 62 -9.89 -13.17 1.24
C HIS A 62 -8.60 -13.97 1.16
N LYS A 63 -8.18 -14.32 -0.06
CA LYS A 63 -6.80 -14.70 -0.38
C LYS A 63 -6.01 -13.44 -0.70
N VAL A 64 -4.81 -13.32 -0.14
CA VAL A 64 -4.08 -12.04 -0.21
C VAL A 64 -2.71 -12.21 -0.87
N ILE A 65 -2.42 -11.36 -1.84
CA ILE A 65 -1.08 -11.11 -2.36
C ILE A 65 -0.61 -9.81 -1.73
N ALA A 66 0.17 -9.92 -0.65
CA ALA A 66 0.58 -8.80 0.19
C ALA A 66 1.94 -8.25 -0.29
N ILE A 67 1.95 -7.01 -0.73
CA ILE A 67 3.13 -6.34 -1.29
C ILE A 67 3.63 -5.28 -0.30
N ASP A 68 4.92 -5.27 -0.04
CA ASP A 68 5.62 -4.15 0.61
C ASP A 68 7.07 -4.08 0.11
N LYS A 69 7.63 -2.87 0.09
CA LYS A 69 9.05 -2.66 -0.21
C LYS A 69 9.95 -2.80 1.01
N ASN A 70 9.36 -2.72 2.20
CA ASN A 70 10.09 -2.80 3.46
C ASN A 70 10.12 -4.23 3.97
N ARG A 71 11.29 -4.87 3.86
CA ARG A 71 11.53 -6.23 4.31
C ARG A 71 11.22 -6.46 5.79
N ASP A 72 11.49 -5.45 6.63
CA ASP A 72 11.23 -5.57 8.07
C ASP A 72 9.73 -5.55 8.37
N CYS A 73 8.94 -4.80 7.59
CA CYS A 73 7.48 -4.86 7.62
C CYS A 73 6.98 -6.27 7.26
N ILE A 74 7.44 -6.82 6.14
CA ILE A 74 7.06 -8.18 5.69
C ILE A 74 7.44 -9.23 6.75
N ALA A 75 8.61 -9.13 7.37
CA ALA A 75 9.03 -10.06 8.41
C ALA A 75 8.08 -10.03 9.61
N LYS A 76 7.68 -8.85 10.06
CA LYS A 76 6.68 -8.68 11.12
C LYS A 76 5.30 -9.21 10.72
N ALA A 77 4.86 -8.93 9.49
CA ALA A 77 3.60 -9.42 8.97
C ALA A 77 3.54 -10.96 8.96
N LYS A 78 4.58 -11.61 8.47
CA LYS A 78 4.69 -13.09 8.51
C LYS A 78 4.61 -13.62 9.93
N GLN A 79 5.34 -13.01 10.86
CA GLN A 79 5.33 -13.43 12.27
C GLN A 79 3.96 -13.22 12.93
N LEU A 80 3.28 -12.10 12.61
CA LEU A 80 1.92 -11.83 13.09
C LEU A 80 0.95 -12.92 12.63
N LEU A 81 0.92 -13.24 11.34
CA LEU A 81 0.02 -14.23 10.78
C LEU A 81 0.30 -15.63 11.33
N LEU A 82 1.57 -16.01 11.48
CA LEU A 82 1.98 -17.26 12.10
C LEU A 82 1.46 -17.36 13.54
N ASN A 83 1.64 -16.31 14.34
CA ASN A 83 1.18 -16.26 15.73
C ASN A 83 -0.36 -16.31 15.86
N ARG A 84 -1.07 -15.95 14.81
CA ARG A 84 -2.54 -16.03 14.72
C ARG A 84 -3.05 -17.33 14.12
N GLY A 85 -2.17 -18.25 13.76
CA GLY A 85 -2.52 -19.56 13.20
C GLY A 85 -3.13 -19.48 11.79
N ILE A 86 -2.81 -18.41 11.05
CA ILE A 86 -3.26 -18.28 9.66
C ILE A 86 -2.50 -19.27 8.78
N ALA A 87 -3.24 -19.97 7.92
CA ALA A 87 -2.67 -20.95 6.98
C ALA A 87 -1.75 -20.24 5.97
N GLU A 88 -0.59 -20.86 5.67
CA GLU A 88 0.44 -20.27 4.79
C GLU A 88 -0.05 -20.03 3.35
N ASP A 89 -1.01 -20.81 2.88
CA ASP A 89 -1.61 -20.69 1.55
C ASP A 89 -2.63 -19.55 1.42
N SER A 90 -3.00 -18.93 2.53
CA SER A 90 -3.93 -17.80 2.55
C SER A 90 -3.28 -16.48 2.11
N VAL A 91 -1.94 -16.36 2.22
CA VAL A 91 -1.21 -15.12 1.94
C VAL A 91 0.10 -15.39 1.21
N ILE A 92 0.30 -14.69 0.10
CA ILE A 92 1.57 -14.66 -0.63
C ILE A 92 2.22 -13.30 -0.38
N PHE A 93 3.34 -13.28 0.33
CA PHE A 93 4.12 -12.06 0.54
C PHE A 93 5.12 -11.82 -0.59
N VAL A 94 5.07 -10.64 -1.18
CA VAL A 94 5.95 -10.22 -2.28
C VAL A 94 6.71 -8.95 -1.88
N GLU A 95 8.03 -9.07 -1.76
CA GLU A 95 8.91 -7.90 -1.55
C GLU A 95 9.13 -7.18 -2.89
N GLY A 96 8.81 -5.89 -2.93
CA GLY A 96 9.06 -5.06 -4.11
C GLY A 96 8.35 -3.72 -4.07
N ASP A 97 8.67 -2.89 -5.03
CA ASP A 97 8.19 -1.51 -5.13
C ASP A 97 7.19 -1.35 -6.27
N ILE A 98 5.98 -0.93 -5.92
CA ILE A 98 4.89 -0.73 -6.87
C ILE A 98 5.20 0.41 -7.87
N ALA A 99 6.11 1.32 -7.55
CA ALA A 99 6.52 2.37 -8.47
C ALA A 99 7.33 1.85 -9.67
N GLU A 100 7.88 0.64 -9.59
CA GLU A 100 8.67 0.05 -10.67
C GLU A 100 7.78 -0.67 -11.70
N ASP A 101 7.86 -0.27 -12.98
CA ASP A 101 7.12 -0.89 -14.09
C ASP A 101 7.35 -2.39 -14.22
N SER A 102 8.61 -2.80 -14.08
CA SER A 102 9.00 -4.22 -14.14
C SER A 102 8.36 -5.04 -13.03
N PHE A 103 8.23 -4.45 -11.84
CA PHE A 103 7.57 -5.09 -10.71
C PHE A 103 6.07 -5.24 -10.96
N ARG A 104 5.38 -4.17 -11.40
CA ARG A 104 3.94 -4.23 -11.74
C ARG A 104 3.67 -5.24 -12.85
N SER A 105 4.49 -5.27 -13.90
CA SER A 105 4.38 -6.24 -15.00
C SER A 105 4.54 -7.68 -14.50
N ARG A 106 5.44 -7.91 -13.56
CA ARG A 106 5.60 -9.23 -12.93
C ARG A 106 4.37 -9.62 -12.11
N ILE A 107 3.80 -8.70 -11.32
CA ILE A 107 2.59 -8.97 -10.53
C ILE A 107 1.43 -9.33 -11.45
N THR A 108 1.18 -8.56 -12.51
CA THR A 108 0.08 -8.81 -13.44
C THR A 108 0.22 -10.10 -14.23
N SER A 109 1.45 -10.52 -14.56
CA SER A 109 1.70 -11.75 -15.32
C SER A 109 1.74 -13.01 -14.45
N THR A 110 2.06 -12.88 -13.16
CA THR A 110 2.25 -14.02 -12.25
C THR A 110 0.97 -14.40 -11.51
N PHE A 111 0.14 -13.41 -11.18
CA PHE A 111 -0.99 -13.61 -10.27
C PHE A 111 -2.33 -13.28 -10.94
N GLU A 112 -3.36 -14.07 -10.57
CA GLU A 112 -4.75 -13.76 -10.82
C GLU A 112 -5.38 -13.17 -9.55
N PHE A 113 -6.08 -12.03 -9.70
CA PHE A 113 -6.71 -11.31 -8.60
C PHE A 113 -7.90 -10.49 -9.10
N ASP A 114 -8.80 -10.12 -8.17
CA ASP A 114 -10.07 -9.48 -8.48
C ASP A 114 -10.08 -7.98 -8.16
N VAL A 115 -9.21 -7.56 -7.24
CA VAL A 115 -9.13 -6.17 -6.75
C VAL A 115 -7.73 -5.84 -6.28
N VAL A 116 -7.33 -4.58 -6.47
CA VAL A 116 -6.10 -4.02 -5.91
C VAL A 116 -6.49 -3.05 -4.78
N LEU A 117 -5.84 -3.21 -3.64
CA LEU A 117 -6.07 -2.39 -2.44
C LEU A 117 -4.87 -1.51 -2.15
N CYS A 118 -5.14 -0.28 -1.71
CA CYS A 118 -4.14 0.59 -1.11
C CYS A 118 -4.78 1.30 0.09
N TRP A 119 -4.42 0.87 1.30
CA TRP A 119 -5.01 1.36 2.54
C TRP A 119 -3.97 2.05 3.41
N ASN A 120 -4.18 3.35 3.67
CA ASN A 120 -3.34 4.15 4.55
C ASN A 120 -1.85 4.06 4.19
N VAL A 121 -1.48 4.31 2.93
CA VAL A 121 -0.08 4.34 2.51
C VAL A 121 0.69 5.29 3.43
N GLY A 122 1.75 4.75 4.03
CA GLY A 122 2.50 5.45 5.05
C GLY A 122 3.17 6.72 4.56
N SER A 123 3.24 7.69 5.43
CA SER A 123 3.92 8.98 5.22
C SER A 123 5.43 8.88 5.45
N TYR A 124 6.01 7.67 5.47
CA TYR A 124 7.45 7.54 5.62
C TYR A 124 8.17 7.95 4.34
N TRP A 125 8.99 8.96 4.46
CA TRP A 125 9.87 9.42 3.40
C TRP A 125 11.26 9.77 3.95
N SER A 126 12.25 9.72 3.08
CA SER A 126 13.58 10.24 3.36
C SER A 126 14.06 11.02 2.14
N LYS A 127 15.12 11.82 2.31
CA LYS A 127 15.72 12.57 1.20
C LYS A 127 16.11 11.63 0.06
N GLU A 128 16.70 10.48 0.39
CA GLU A 128 17.12 9.49 -0.59
C GLU A 128 15.92 8.87 -1.33
N MET A 129 14.79 8.66 -0.64
CA MET A 129 13.56 8.22 -1.29
C MET A 129 13.04 9.26 -2.28
N ILE A 130 12.99 10.53 -1.91
CA ILE A 130 12.54 11.59 -2.81
C ILE A 130 13.46 11.70 -4.02
N GLU A 131 14.77 11.63 -3.85
CA GLU A 131 15.73 11.62 -4.97
C GLU A 131 15.50 10.42 -5.91
N TYR A 132 15.21 9.24 -5.36
CA TYR A 132 14.92 8.03 -6.12
C TYR A 132 13.61 8.13 -6.90
N TYR A 133 12.53 8.61 -6.28
CA TYR A 133 11.21 8.69 -6.90
C TYR A 133 10.97 9.93 -7.75
N LEU A 134 11.87 10.92 -7.69
CA LEU A 134 11.71 12.18 -8.42
C LEU A 134 11.40 11.99 -9.92
N PRO A 135 12.07 11.11 -10.69
CA PRO A 135 11.74 10.87 -12.08
C PRO A 135 10.29 10.41 -12.27
N TYR A 136 9.85 9.46 -11.45
CA TYR A 136 8.48 8.93 -11.51
C TYR A 136 7.44 10.00 -11.17
N MET A 137 7.67 10.80 -10.14
CA MET A 137 6.78 11.90 -9.75
C MET A 137 6.65 12.95 -10.85
N LEU A 138 7.74 13.28 -11.53
CA LEU A 138 7.75 14.23 -12.65
C LEU A 138 7.02 13.69 -13.88
N GLU A 139 7.10 12.40 -14.14
CA GLU A 139 6.38 11.73 -15.22
C GLU A 139 4.86 11.86 -15.04
N TYR A 140 4.38 11.89 -13.79
CA TYR A 140 2.96 12.13 -13.46
C TYR A 140 2.53 13.58 -13.51
N GLY A 141 3.42 14.50 -13.77
CA GLY A 141 3.11 15.91 -13.80
C GLY A 141 3.17 16.61 -12.46
N LEU A 142 3.64 15.95 -11.37
CA LEU A 142 4.00 16.64 -10.14
C LEU A 142 5.16 17.58 -10.43
N ASN A 143 5.03 18.85 -10.06
CA ASN A 143 6.13 19.78 -10.27
C ASN A 143 7.16 19.70 -9.14
N ARG A 144 8.42 20.03 -9.44
CA ARG A 144 9.52 19.96 -8.49
C ARG A 144 9.28 20.76 -7.22
N PHE A 145 8.58 21.87 -7.32
CA PHE A 145 8.29 22.73 -6.18
C PHE A 145 7.33 22.04 -5.21
N GLN A 146 6.25 21.41 -5.72
CA GLN A 146 5.34 20.61 -4.91
C GLN A 146 6.07 19.46 -4.20
N ILE A 147 6.89 18.72 -4.94
CA ILE A 147 7.65 17.56 -4.39
C ILE A 147 8.57 18.00 -3.26
N VAL A 148 9.29 19.11 -3.42
CA VAL A 148 10.22 19.62 -2.42
C VAL A 148 9.48 20.22 -1.20
N GLN A 149 8.36 20.88 -1.42
CA GLN A 149 7.57 21.50 -0.35
C GLN A 149 6.74 20.48 0.44
N ASN A 150 6.22 19.44 -0.23
CA ASN A 150 5.33 18.44 0.37
C ASN A 150 5.73 17.01 0.01
N PRO A 151 6.94 16.55 0.37
CA PRO A 151 7.39 15.20 0.03
C PRO A 151 6.52 14.12 0.69
N GLU A 152 5.95 14.42 1.85
CA GLU A 152 5.06 13.54 2.62
C GLU A 152 3.74 13.23 1.88
N SER A 153 3.28 14.15 1.03
CA SER A 153 2.09 13.96 0.21
C SER A 153 2.44 13.42 -1.18
N SER A 154 3.57 13.84 -1.74
CA SER A 154 3.97 13.46 -3.11
C SER A 154 4.27 11.95 -3.24
N TYR A 155 4.86 11.34 -2.23
CA TYR A 155 5.13 9.90 -2.25
C TYR A 155 3.85 9.06 -2.17
N PRO A 156 2.93 9.26 -1.22
CA PRO A 156 1.65 8.57 -1.21
C PRO A 156 0.85 8.75 -2.51
N GLU A 157 0.83 9.96 -3.07
CA GLU A 157 0.17 10.24 -4.34
C GLU A 157 0.72 9.37 -5.49
N LEU A 158 2.04 9.26 -5.60
CA LEU A 158 2.67 8.34 -6.56
C LEU A 158 2.20 6.90 -6.36
N ILE A 159 2.19 6.41 -5.12
CA ILE A 159 1.82 5.01 -4.83
C ILE A 159 0.34 4.75 -5.13
N LEU A 160 -0.55 5.69 -4.83
CA LEU A 160 -1.98 5.58 -5.17
C LEU A 160 -2.18 5.51 -6.68
N TRP A 161 -1.47 6.35 -7.43
CA TRP A 161 -1.50 6.35 -8.89
C TRP A 161 -1.02 5.03 -9.49
N GLU A 162 0.10 4.51 -9.01
CA GLU A 162 0.63 3.22 -9.46
C GLU A 162 -0.26 2.03 -9.08
N THR A 163 -0.97 2.14 -7.97
CA THR A 163 -2.01 1.18 -7.60
C THR A 163 -3.14 1.17 -8.64
N CYS A 164 -3.61 2.34 -9.06
CA CYS A 164 -4.62 2.46 -10.11
C CYS A 164 -4.11 1.92 -11.47
N ARG A 165 -2.86 2.21 -11.83
CA ARG A 165 -2.23 1.65 -13.03
C ARG A 165 -2.18 0.12 -13.01
N LEU A 166 -1.83 -0.48 -11.88
CA LEU A 166 -1.85 -1.94 -11.72
C LEU A 166 -3.24 -2.51 -11.94
N ALA A 167 -4.26 -1.90 -11.33
CA ALA A 167 -5.64 -2.33 -11.48
C ALA A 167 -6.14 -2.18 -12.93
N LYS A 168 -5.85 -1.06 -13.59
CA LYS A 168 -6.19 -0.82 -14.99
C LYS A 168 -5.52 -1.84 -15.92
N ALA A 169 -4.24 -2.13 -15.72
CA ALA A 169 -3.50 -3.10 -16.53
C ALA A 169 -4.08 -4.51 -16.44
N LYS A 170 -4.63 -4.90 -15.28
CA LYS A 170 -5.28 -6.19 -15.06
C LYS A 170 -6.79 -6.14 -15.32
N GLN A 171 -7.37 -4.97 -15.55
CA GLN A 171 -8.81 -4.74 -15.73
C GLN A 171 -9.65 -5.20 -14.52
N VAL A 172 -9.17 -4.92 -13.33
CA VAL A 172 -9.82 -5.28 -12.06
C VAL A 172 -10.22 -4.04 -11.26
N ALA A 173 -10.99 -4.24 -10.20
CA ALA A 173 -11.39 -3.16 -9.32
C ALA A 173 -10.20 -2.60 -8.52
N VAL A 174 -10.34 -1.36 -8.07
CA VAL A 174 -9.43 -0.74 -7.10
C VAL A 174 -10.21 -0.28 -5.88
N HIS A 175 -9.64 -0.44 -4.69
CA HIS A 175 -10.22 0.06 -3.45
C HIS A 175 -9.15 0.81 -2.65
N ILE A 176 -9.31 2.12 -2.58
CA ILE A 176 -8.38 3.03 -1.89
C ILE A 176 -9.04 3.54 -0.62
N VAL A 177 -8.29 3.55 0.48
CA VAL A 177 -8.66 4.23 1.72
C VAL A 177 -7.47 5.03 2.19
N ASP A 178 -7.67 6.33 2.35
CA ASP A 178 -6.64 7.23 2.85
C ASP A 178 -7.20 8.08 4.00
N ARG A 179 -6.31 8.77 4.70
CA ARG A 179 -6.64 9.65 5.80
C ARG A 179 -6.87 11.06 5.29
N GLY A 180 -8.02 11.63 5.62
CA GLY A 180 -8.34 13.01 5.32
C GLY A 180 -8.53 13.84 6.59
N ALA A 181 -8.31 15.14 6.49
CA ALA A 181 -8.65 16.09 7.54
C ALA A 181 -10.17 16.31 7.64
N GLU A 182 -10.88 16.02 6.56
CA GLU A 182 -12.33 16.20 6.43
C GLU A 182 -12.95 14.94 5.81
N THR A 183 -14.25 14.78 5.95
CA THR A 183 -14.99 13.74 5.23
C THR A 183 -15.05 14.12 3.76
N LEU A 184 -14.41 13.34 2.91
CA LEU A 184 -14.43 13.50 1.46
C LEU A 184 -15.52 12.62 0.82
N ASN A 185 -16.03 13.05 -0.31
CA ASN A 185 -16.99 12.33 -1.14
C ASN A 185 -16.78 12.70 -2.61
N GLU A 186 -17.49 12.06 -3.53
CA GLU A 186 -17.36 12.27 -4.98
C GLU A 186 -17.52 13.73 -5.44
N GLN A 187 -18.19 14.57 -4.64
CA GLN A 187 -18.51 15.96 -4.98
C GLN A 187 -17.42 16.93 -4.54
N ASN A 188 -16.76 16.67 -3.40
CA ASN A 188 -15.78 17.58 -2.80
C ASN A 188 -14.35 17.04 -2.80
N ASP A 189 -14.13 15.84 -3.32
CA ASP A 189 -12.79 15.27 -3.49
C ASP A 189 -12.25 15.52 -4.90
N PRO A 190 -11.38 16.50 -5.10
CA PRO A 190 -10.81 16.78 -6.42
C PRO A 190 -9.95 15.62 -6.93
N TYR A 191 -9.35 14.84 -6.02
CA TYR A 191 -8.49 13.71 -6.36
C TYR A 191 -9.29 12.52 -6.92
N TYR A 192 -10.47 12.24 -6.35
CA TYR A 192 -11.39 11.24 -6.87
C TYR A 192 -11.75 11.51 -8.34
N LYS A 193 -12.04 12.77 -8.68
CA LYS A 193 -12.38 13.16 -10.05
C LYS A 193 -11.21 12.91 -10.99
N ILE A 194 -9.99 13.30 -10.61
CA ILE A 194 -8.78 13.07 -11.42
C ILE A 194 -8.57 11.57 -11.64
N LEU A 195 -8.64 10.75 -10.61
CA LEU A 195 -8.49 9.29 -10.73
C LEU A 195 -9.56 8.67 -11.61
N LYS A 196 -10.82 9.13 -11.49
CA LYS A 196 -11.94 8.63 -12.30
C LYS A 196 -11.82 9.00 -13.78
N ASP A 197 -11.28 10.18 -14.10
CA ASP A 197 -11.11 10.64 -15.47
C ASP A 197 -9.91 9.95 -16.14
N GLU A 198 -8.89 9.52 -15.36
CA GLU A 198 -7.66 8.90 -15.87
C GLU A 198 -7.75 7.37 -15.94
N PHE A 199 -8.46 6.72 -15.02
CA PHE A 199 -8.53 5.26 -14.87
C PHE A 199 -9.95 4.70 -15.05
#